data_b87587924445b03a29f4b57be9da422c
#
_entry.id   b87587924445b03a29f4b57be9da422c
#
_cell.length_a   1.000
_cell.length_b   1.000
_cell.length_c   1.000
_cell.angle_alpha   90.00
_cell.angle_beta   90.00
_cell.angle_gamma   90.00
#
_symmetry.space_group_name_H-M   'P 1'
#
loop_
_entity.id
_entity.type
_entity.pdbx_description
1 polymer ?
#
loop_
_entity_poly.entity_id
_entity_poly.type
_entity_poly.pdbx_seq_one_letter_code
_entity_poly.pdbx_strand_id
1 'polypeptide(L)'
;MTTDIASGGTSNFLATKKYFRANHTTAKERVVVFVEDEIDSVFWRQFFDKYGTDKIYEIKVLRCPNNELCGKDALVKYIQLDTLGPNKLIAIDADYDYILDNYHPYTEELRNCKFVVHTYDTYAIENCKITAKLLKESIYLTSFCEYITEDIETMIKEVSQLYFTLFVLHLFSTNKKDRVYKQAKFKSD
;
A
#
# COMPACT_ATOMS: atom_id res chain seq x y z
N MET A 1 26.34 -47.69 -34.62
CA MET A 1 26.56 -46.25 -34.75
C MET A 1 25.55 -45.57 -33.80
N THR A 2 25.96 -45.31 -32.61
CA THR A 2 25.14 -44.56 -31.61
C THR A 2 25.74 -43.17 -31.53
N THR A 3 24.97 -42.19 -31.94
CA THR A 3 25.34 -40.78 -31.90
C THR A 3 25.00 -40.20 -30.54
N ASP A 4 26.03 -39.84 -29.77
CA ASP A 4 25.94 -39.04 -28.57
C ASP A 4 25.46 -37.61 -28.88
N ILE A 5 24.24 -37.29 -28.51
CA ILE A 5 23.72 -35.92 -28.49
C ILE A 5 23.21 -35.65 -27.03
N ALA A 6 24.11 -35.29 -26.16
CA ALA A 6 23.70 -34.66 -24.89
C ALA A 6 24.91 -34.16 -24.07
N SER A 7 25.57 -33.08 -24.47
CA SER A 7 26.48 -32.36 -23.55
C SER A 7 26.57 -30.84 -23.77
N GLY A 8 25.81 -30.28 -24.71
CA GLY A 8 25.89 -28.84 -25.03
C GLY A 8 25.01 -27.91 -24.18
N GLY A 9 23.96 -28.40 -23.52
CA GLY A 9 22.93 -27.54 -22.91
C GLY A 9 23.29 -26.93 -21.55
N THR A 10 24.02 -27.65 -20.71
CA THR A 10 24.34 -27.21 -19.35
C THR A 10 25.46 -26.17 -19.27
N SER A 11 26.43 -26.27 -20.18
CA SER A 11 27.56 -25.33 -20.26
C SER A 11 27.11 -23.92 -20.66
N ASN A 12 26.22 -23.80 -21.66
CA ASN A 12 25.70 -22.51 -22.11
C ASN A 12 24.81 -21.82 -21.05
N PHE A 13 23.99 -22.59 -20.32
CA PHE A 13 23.16 -22.05 -19.27
C PHE A 13 23.99 -21.51 -18.09
N LEU A 14 25.05 -22.21 -17.69
CA LEU A 14 25.96 -21.75 -16.65
C LEU A 14 26.79 -20.55 -17.08
N ALA A 15 27.23 -20.49 -18.34
CA ALA A 15 27.92 -19.34 -18.90
C ALA A 15 27.02 -18.11 -18.97
N THR A 16 25.76 -18.26 -19.39
CA THR A 16 24.76 -17.21 -19.40
C THR A 16 24.46 -16.70 -18.00
N LYS A 17 24.30 -17.59 -17.02
CA LYS A 17 24.09 -17.23 -15.62
C LYS A 17 25.29 -16.48 -15.01
N LYS A 18 26.50 -16.87 -15.39
CA LYS A 18 27.75 -16.22 -14.96
C LYS A 18 27.92 -14.85 -15.63
N TYR A 19 27.56 -14.72 -16.90
CA TYR A 19 27.54 -13.45 -17.66
C TYR A 19 26.56 -12.44 -17.06
N PHE A 20 25.34 -12.86 -16.77
CA PHE A 20 24.35 -11.99 -16.11
C PHE A 20 24.79 -11.60 -14.68
N ARG A 21 25.50 -12.49 -13.94
CA ARG A 21 26.05 -12.14 -12.63
C ARG A 21 27.24 -11.16 -12.71
N ALA A 22 28.09 -11.29 -13.74
CA ALA A 22 29.29 -10.46 -13.89
C ALA A 22 28.97 -9.04 -14.41
N ASN A 23 27.90 -8.89 -15.21
CA ASN A 23 27.49 -7.59 -15.74
C ASN A 23 26.52 -6.82 -14.82
N HIS A 24 25.96 -7.45 -13.80
CA HIS A 24 25.24 -6.77 -12.73
C HIS A 24 26.17 -6.47 -11.55
N THR A 25 26.95 -5.43 -11.69
CA THR A 25 27.91 -4.92 -10.68
C THR A 25 27.25 -4.35 -9.43
N THR A 26 26.00 -4.62 -9.17
CA THR A 26 25.29 -4.58 -7.88
C THR A 26 23.87 -5.10 -8.13
N ALA A 27 23.66 -6.41 -8.02
CA ALA A 27 22.29 -6.91 -8.00
C ALA A 27 21.58 -6.26 -6.82
N LYS A 28 20.68 -5.31 -7.10
CA LYS A 28 19.89 -4.68 -6.06
C LYS A 28 19.17 -5.75 -5.25
N GLU A 29 19.18 -5.59 -3.95
CA GLU A 29 18.49 -6.46 -3.04
C GLU A 29 16.99 -6.46 -3.34
N ARG A 30 16.36 -7.63 -3.32
CA ARG A 30 14.91 -7.77 -3.53
C ARG A 30 14.19 -7.73 -2.20
N VAL A 31 13.13 -6.93 -2.15
CA VAL A 31 12.23 -6.79 -1.00
C VAL A 31 10.82 -7.15 -1.46
N VAL A 32 10.20 -8.10 -0.77
CA VAL A 32 8.79 -8.43 -0.98
C VAL A 32 7.93 -7.54 -0.09
N VAL A 33 6.95 -6.88 -0.67
CA VAL A 33 6.01 -6.01 0.05
C VAL A 33 4.60 -6.57 -0.13
N PHE A 34 3.96 -6.94 0.96
CA PHE A 34 2.58 -7.39 0.96
C PHE A 34 1.64 -6.21 1.18
N VAL A 35 0.56 -6.15 0.40
CA VAL A 35 -0.47 -5.12 0.44
C VAL A 35 -1.85 -5.75 0.53
N GLU A 36 -2.86 -4.97 0.94
CA GLU A 36 -4.20 -5.46 1.21
C GLU A 36 -4.95 -5.86 -0.06
N ASP A 37 -4.88 -5.03 -1.11
CA ASP A 37 -5.57 -5.30 -2.36
C ASP A 37 -4.80 -4.88 -3.63
N GLU A 38 -5.44 -5.08 -4.80
CA GLU A 38 -4.82 -4.79 -6.09
C GLU A 38 -4.73 -3.28 -6.37
N ILE A 39 -5.66 -2.48 -5.85
CA ILE A 39 -5.66 -1.02 -6.01
C ILE A 39 -4.51 -0.42 -5.22
N ASP A 40 -4.28 -0.92 -4.01
CA ASP A 40 -3.15 -0.53 -3.15
C ASP A 40 -1.82 -0.87 -3.79
N SER A 41 -1.75 -1.98 -4.52
CA SER A 41 -0.53 -2.41 -5.19
C SER A 41 -0.01 -1.39 -6.19
N VAL A 42 -0.89 -0.64 -6.83
CA VAL A 42 -0.52 0.42 -7.79
C VAL A 42 0.10 1.61 -7.05
N PHE A 43 -0.53 2.05 -5.97
CA PHE A 43 -0.03 3.15 -5.14
C PHE A 43 1.33 2.81 -4.53
N TRP A 44 1.44 1.67 -3.86
CA TRP A 44 2.67 1.26 -3.19
C TRP A 44 3.83 1.00 -4.16
N ARG A 45 3.54 0.49 -5.35
CA ARG A 45 4.56 0.35 -6.41
C ARG A 45 5.14 1.71 -6.78
N GLN A 46 4.29 2.71 -7.06
CA GLN A 46 4.74 4.05 -7.39
C GLN A 46 5.52 4.69 -6.23
N PHE A 47 5.09 4.45 -5.00
CA PHE A 47 5.79 4.92 -3.80
C PHE A 47 7.20 4.33 -3.70
N PHE A 48 7.33 3.01 -3.77
CA PHE A 48 8.64 2.35 -3.66
C PHE A 48 9.55 2.61 -4.87
N ASP A 49 9.00 2.73 -6.06
CA ASP A 49 9.78 3.10 -7.25
C ASP A 49 10.37 4.52 -7.12
N LYS A 50 9.64 5.42 -6.49
CA LYS A 50 10.07 6.81 -6.29
C LYS A 50 11.06 6.98 -5.14
N TYR A 51 10.85 6.30 -4.02
CA TYR A 51 11.58 6.54 -2.78
C TYR A 51 12.53 5.40 -2.39
N GLY A 52 12.34 4.20 -2.92
CA GLY A 52 13.13 3.01 -2.63
C GLY A 52 14.16 2.68 -3.72
N THR A 53 14.94 3.65 -4.16
CA THR A 53 15.80 3.55 -5.36
C THR A 53 16.99 2.60 -5.22
N ASP A 54 17.35 2.18 -4.01
CA ASP A 54 18.47 1.29 -3.69
C ASP A 54 18.14 -0.21 -3.80
N LYS A 55 16.84 -0.55 -3.82
CA LYS A 55 16.34 -1.93 -3.82
C LYS A 55 15.35 -2.17 -4.96
N ILE A 56 14.97 -3.42 -5.16
CA ILE A 56 13.87 -3.82 -6.06
C ILE A 56 12.72 -4.29 -5.18
N TYR A 57 11.59 -3.59 -5.27
CA TYR A 57 10.40 -3.92 -4.50
C TYR A 57 9.41 -4.73 -5.33
N GLU A 58 9.11 -5.94 -4.87
CA GLU A 58 8.11 -6.84 -5.47
C GLU A 58 6.81 -6.74 -4.67
N ILE A 59 5.83 -6.02 -5.21
CA ILE A 59 4.53 -5.84 -4.54
C ILE A 59 3.67 -7.08 -4.77
N LYS A 60 3.16 -7.65 -3.68
CA LYS A 60 2.30 -8.84 -3.67
C LYS A 60 1.01 -8.56 -2.93
N VAL A 61 -0.10 -8.85 -3.59
CA VAL A 61 -1.41 -8.85 -2.95
C VAL A 61 -1.62 -10.22 -2.28
N LEU A 62 -2.00 -10.22 -1.02
CA LEU A 62 -2.34 -11.45 -0.33
C LEU A 62 -3.76 -11.85 -0.70
N ARG A 63 -3.92 -13.09 -1.18
CA ARG A 63 -5.24 -13.70 -1.42
C ARG A 63 -5.54 -14.75 -0.36
N CYS A 64 -6.73 -14.69 0.19
CA CYS A 64 -7.23 -15.69 1.10
C CYS A 64 -7.47 -17.05 0.39
N PRO A 65 -7.54 -18.19 1.13
CA PRO A 65 -7.68 -19.52 0.53
C PRO A 65 -8.90 -19.68 -0.39
N ASN A 66 -9.97 -18.90 -0.17
CA ASN A 66 -11.16 -18.85 -1.04
C ASN A 66 -11.01 -17.88 -2.24
N ASN A 67 -9.82 -17.37 -2.49
CA ASN A 67 -9.48 -16.40 -3.53
C ASN A 67 -10.15 -15.01 -3.36
N GLU A 68 -10.71 -14.72 -2.19
CA GLU A 68 -11.19 -13.37 -1.84
C GLU A 68 -10.02 -12.48 -1.43
N LEU A 69 -10.20 -11.15 -1.56
CA LEU A 69 -9.25 -10.18 -1.06
C LEU A 69 -9.23 -10.24 0.47
N CYS A 70 -8.05 -10.19 1.02
CA CYS A 70 -7.86 -10.21 2.46
C CYS A 70 -7.65 -8.77 2.94
N GLY A 71 -8.57 -8.24 3.73
CA GLY A 71 -8.33 -6.97 4.42
C GLY A 71 -7.19 -7.08 5.44
N LYS A 72 -6.89 -5.96 6.08
CA LYS A 72 -5.79 -5.80 7.05
C LYS A 72 -5.69 -6.91 8.09
N ASP A 73 -6.83 -7.31 8.69
CA ASP A 73 -6.89 -8.39 9.70
C ASP A 73 -6.32 -9.71 9.18
N ALA A 74 -6.72 -10.08 7.98
CA ALA A 74 -6.27 -11.31 7.36
C ALA A 74 -4.81 -11.23 6.95
N LEU A 75 -4.38 -10.09 6.42
CA LEU A 75 -2.99 -9.85 6.05
C LEU A 75 -2.06 -10.02 7.25
N VAL A 76 -2.38 -9.38 8.39
CA VAL A 76 -1.60 -9.48 9.62
C VAL A 76 -1.59 -10.92 10.15
N LYS A 77 -2.73 -11.59 10.14
CA LYS A 77 -2.86 -12.98 10.59
C LYS A 77 -2.05 -13.95 9.74
N TYR A 78 -2.07 -13.81 8.40
CA TYR A 78 -1.40 -14.76 7.50
C TYR A 78 0.10 -14.52 7.39
N ILE A 79 0.57 -13.28 7.51
CA ILE A 79 1.98 -12.96 7.30
C ILE A 79 2.81 -13.14 8.57
N GLN A 80 2.22 -13.21 9.73
CA GLN A 80 2.94 -13.31 11.01
C GLN A 80 4.03 -12.22 11.16
N LEU A 81 3.79 -11.20 11.96
CA LEU A 81 4.63 -10.01 12.06
C LEU A 81 6.09 -10.30 12.46
N ASP A 82 6.34 -11.38 13.19
CA ASP A 82 7.65 -11.87 13.58
C ASP A 82 8.48 -12.41 12.41
N THR A 83 7.84 -12.74 11.28
CA THR A 83 8.52 -13.16 10.05
C THR A 83 8.92 -12.01 9.14
N LEU A 84 8.56 -10.76 9.49
CA LEU A 84 8.97 -9.58 8.76
C LEU A 84 10.44 -9.24 8.97
N GLY A 85 11.01 -8.58 7.99
CA GLY A 85 12.44 -8.26 8.01
C GLY A 85 12.82 -7.30 6.89
N PRO A 86 14.12 -7.01 6.73
CA PRO A 86 14.61 -6.06 5.72
C PRO A 86 14.17 -6.38 4.30
N ASN A 87 13.87 -7.66 4.01
CA ASN A 87 13.51 -8.15 2.69
C ASN A 87 12.05 -8.59 2.58
N LYS A 88 11.27 -8.40 3.65
CA LYS A 88 9.86 -8.78 3.71
C LYS A 88 9.09 -7.74 4.52
N LEU A 89 8.31 -6.92 3.85
CA LEU A 89 7.54 -5.81 4.42
C LEU A 89 6.04 -6.05 4.27
N ILE A 90 5.27 -5.33 5.08
CA ILE A 90 3.84 -5.07 4.86
C ILE A 90 3.67 -3.58 4.60
N ALA A 91 2.82 -3.21 3.64
CA ALA A 91 2.40 -1.83 3.42
C ALA A 91 0.87 -1.76 3.47
N ILE A 92 0.34 -0.97 4.38
CA ILE A 92 -1.07 -0.92 4.75
C ILE A 92 -1.55 0.49 5.00
N ASP A 93 -2.86 0.65 5.00
CA ASP A 93 -3.50 1.87 5.44
C ASP A 93 -3.37 2.04 6.95
N ALA A 94 -3.18 3.28 7.38
CA ALA A 94 -3.08 3.59 8.80
C ALA A 94 -4.44 3.48 9.52
N ASP A 95 -5.54 3.65 8.79
CA ASP A 95 -6.88 3.75 9.38
C ASP A 95 -6.91 4.72 10.56
N TYR A 96 -7.51 4.34 11.67
CA TYR A 96 -7.46 5.09 12.92
C TYR A 96 -6.40 4.59 13.91
N ASP A 97 -5.54 3.66 13.50
CA ASP A 97 -4.53 3.06 14.37
C ASP A 97 -3.54 4.08 14.96
N TYR A 98 -3.36 5.24 14.31
CA TYR A 98 -2.50 6.32 14.78
C TYR A 98 -3.21 7.33 15.69
N ILE A 99 -4.57 7.35 15.70
CA ILE A 99 -5.39 8.27 16.51
C ILE A 99 -5.99 7.56 17.71
N LEU A 100 -6.50 6.33 17.50
CA LEU A 100 -7.22 5.58 18.51
C LEU A 100 -6.37 4.43 19.03
N ASP A 101 -6.18 4.38 20.34
CA ASP A 101 -5.57 3.23 20.98
C ASP A 101 -6.51 2.03 20.90
N ASN A 102 -5.96 0.86 20.54
CA ASN A 102 -6.72 -0.38 20.42
C ASN A 102 -7.89 -0.32 19.42
N TYR A 103 -7.76 0.47 18.35
CA TYR A 103 -8.73 0.49 17.26
C TYR A 103 -8.85 -0.90 16.63
N HIS A 104 -7.71 -1.50 16.36
CA HIS A 104 -7.55 -2.83 15.80
C HIS A 104 -6.88 -3.76 16.83
N PRO A 105 -7.16 -5.07 16.86
CA PRO A 105 -6.51 -6.00 17.80
C PRO A 105 -5.00 -6.01 17.76
N TYR A 106 -4.40 -5.64 16.62
CA TYR A 106 -2.94 -5.64 16.40
C TYR A 106 -2.35 -4.22 16.29
N THR A 107 -3.09 -3.18 16.69
CA THR A 107 -2.65 -1.78 16.53
C THR A 107 -1.27 -1.54 17.15
N GLU A 108 -1.03 -2.05 18.36
CA GLU A 108 0.23 -1.85 19.06
C GLU A 108 1.40 -2.57 18.38
N GLU A 109 1.20 -3.83 17.98
CA GLU A 109 2.20 -4.61 17.28
C GLU A 109 2.54 -4.00 15.91
N LEU A 110 1.52 -3.52 15.18
CA LEU A 110 1.71 -2.86 13.89
C LEU A 110 2.50 -1.56 14.02
N ARG A 111 2.19 -0.73 15.01
CA ARG A 111 2.90 0.53 15.29
C ARG A 111 4.37 0.30 15.65
N ASN A 112 4.66 -0.75 16.42
CA ASN A 112 6.01 -1.04 16.91
C ASN A 112 6.86 -1.81 15.90
N CYS A 113 6.27 -2.38 14.88
CA CYS A 113 6.98 -3.15 13.87
C CYS A 113 7.60 -2.25 12.81
N LYS A 114 8.92 -2.10 12.82
CA LYS A 114 9.67 -1.28 11.84
C LYS A 114 9.60 -1.76 10.39
N PHE A 115 9.04 -2.94 10.15
CA PHE A 115 8.88 -3.52 8.82
C PHE A 115 7.44 -3.42 8.30
N VAL A 116 6.60 -2.65 8.99
CA VAL A 116 5.28 -2.27 8.54
C VAL A 116 5.33 -0.81 8.10
N VAL A 117 4.93 -0.57 6.86
CA VAL A 117 4.85 0.77 6.26
C VAL A 117 3.39 1.20 6.27
N HIS A 118 3.10 2.31 6.89
CA HIS A 118 1.75 2.88 6.99
C HIS A 118 1.60 4.12 6.11
N THR A 119 0.36 4.43 5.73
CA THR A 119 -0.02 5.75 5.18
C THR A 119 0.02 6.83 6.28
N TYR A 120 1.18 7.00 6.91
CA TYR A 120 1.36 7.85 8.08
C TYR A 120 0.75 9.25 7.91
N ASP A 121 0.12 9.77 8.96
CA ASP A 121 -0.61 11.05 8.99
C ASP A 121 -1.87 11.12 8.10
N THR A 122 -2.26 10.01 7.46
CA THR A 122 -3.49 9.93 6.67
C THR A 122 -4.23 8.64 6.99
N TYR A 123 -5.56 8.67 6.85
CA TYR A 123 -6.39 7.50 7.11
C TYR A 123 -6.09 6.35 6.14
N ALA A 124 -6.06 6.66 4.84
CA ALA A 124 -5.90 5.69 3.78
C ALA A 124 -5.13 6.28 2.59
N ILE A 125 -4.74 5.44 1.63
CA ILE A 125 -4.05 5.87 0.40
C ILE A 125 -4.87 6.86 -0.42
N GLU A 126 -6.20 6.80 -0.35
CA GLU A 126 -7.09 7.76 -1.01
C GLU A 126 -6.83 9.18 -0.53
N ASN A 127 -6.58 9.37 0.76
CA ASN A 127 -6.24 10.68 1.31
C ASN A 127 -4.91 11.22 0.74
N CYS A 128 -3.97 10.34 0.45
CA CYS A 128 -2.73 10.71 -0.23
C CYS A 128 -2.97 11.18 -1.67
N LYS A 129 -4.01 10.65 -2.33
CA LYS A 129 -4.40 10.99 -3.71
C LYS A 129 -5.20 12.30 -3.77
N ILE A 130 -5.96 12.63 -2.73
CA ILE A 130 -6.82 13.83 -2.66
C ILE A 130 -6.03 15.01 -2.10
N THR A 131 -5.04 15.48 -2.84
CA THR A 131 -4.36 16.75 -2.54
C THR A 131 -4.81 17.82 -3.55
N ALA A 132 -4.79 19.08 -3.13
CA ALA A 132 -5.16 20.19 -4.03
C ALA A 132 -4.36 20.18 -5.34
N LYS A 133 -3.07 19.82 -5.27
CA LYS A 133 -2.20 19.70 -6.43
C LYS A 133 -2.65 18.60 -7.38
N LEU A 134 -2.88 17.39 -6.87
CA LEU A 134 -3.27 16.24 -7.68
C LEU A 134 -4.68 16.41 -8.25
N LEU A 135 -5.60 17.04 -7.51
CA LEU A 135 -6.92 17.37 -8.00
C LEU A 135 -6.85 18.37 -9.16
N LYS A 136 -6.05 19.43 -9.03
CA LYS A 136 -5.82 20.40 -10.12
C LYS A 136 -5.26 19.70 -11.37
N GLU A 137 -4.24 18.87 -11.22
CA GLU A 137 -3.66 18.09 -12.32
C GLU A 137 -4.70 17.15 -12.97
N SER A 138 -5.50 16.45 -12.16
CA SER A 138 -6.55 15.55 -12.66
C SER A 138 -7.66 16.30 -13.42
N ILE A 139 -8.11 17.44 -12.90
CA ILE A 139 -9.11 18.28 -13.58
C ILE A 139 -8.54 18.79 -14.90
N TYR A 140 -7.31 19.28 -14.92
CA TYR A 140 -6.63 19.72 -16.14
C TYR A 140 -6.59 18.61 -17.20
N LEU A 141 -6.17 17.40 -16.82
CA LEU A 141 -6.04 16.26 -17.74
C LEU A 141 -7.40 15.75 -18.26
N THR A 142 -8.47 15.87 -17.46
CA THR A 142 -9.78 15.32 -17.83
C THR A 142 -10.68 16.33 -18.54
N SER A 143 -10.59 17.61 -18.19
CA SER A 143 -11.43 18.67 -18.77
C SER A 143 -10.77 19.40 -19.93
N PHE A 144 -9.46 19.19 -20.16
CA PHE A 144 -8.66 19.96 -21.11
C PHE A 144 -8.73 21.48 -20.88
N CYS A 145 -9.09 21.92 -19.66
CA CYS A 145 -9.12 23.31 -19.29
C CYS A 145 -7.74 23.79 -18.89
N GLU A 146 -7.22 24.80 -19.57
CA GLU A 146 -5.89 25.38 -19.27
C GLU A 146 -5.86 26.13 -17.94
N TYR A 147 -7.03 26.62 -17.49
CA TYR A 147 -7.14 27.40 -16.26
C TYR A 147 -8.24 26.86 -15.36
N ILE A 148 -7.86 26.50 -14.15
CA ILE A 148 -8.77 26.22 -13.04
C ILE A 148 -8.83 27.50 -12.22
N THR A 149 -9.96 28.20 -12.28
CA THR A 149 -10.18 29.46 -11.58
C THR A 149 -10.52 29.26 -10.11
N GLU A 150 -11.05 28.09 -9.77
CA GLU A 150 -11.44 27.74 -8.42
C GLU A 150 -10.23 27.47 -7.53
N ASP A 151 -10.28 28.01 -6.33
CA ASP A 151 -9.31 27.70 -5.28
C ASP A 151 -9.64 26.36 -4.64
N ILE A 152 -9.14 25.28 -5.25
CA ILE A 152 -9.35 23.90 -4.79
C ILE A 152 -8.86 23.71 -3.34
N GLU A 153 -7.79 24.39 -2.93
CA GLU A 153 -7.27 24.28 -1.57
C GLU A 153 -8.25 24.86 -0.54
N THR A 154 -8.79 26.04 -0.82
CA THR A 154 -9.82 26.65 0.02
C THR A 154 -11.09 25.79 0.06
N MET A 155 -11.55 25.25 -1.07
CA MET A 155 -12.70 24.35 -1.11
C MET A 155 -12.49 23.10 -0.24
N ILE A 156 -11.34 22.44 -0.34
CA ILE A 156 -11.01 21.26 0.50
C ILE A 156 -11.04 21.64 1.98
N LYS A 157 -10.46 22.80 2.33
CA LYS A 157 -10.43 23.31 3.69
C LYS A 157 -11.83 23.59 4.25
N GLU A 158 -12.69 24.26 3.49
CA GLU A 158 -14.07 24.55 3.89
C GLU A 158 -14.88 23.27 4.08
N VAL A 159 -14.80 22.32 3.16
CA VAL A 159 -15.44 21.00 3.28
C VAL A 159 -14.91 20.26 4.53
N SER A 160 -13.62 20.27 4.77
CA SER A 160 -13.01 19.63 5.94
C SER A 160 -13.49 20.27 7.24
N GLN A 161 -13.63 21.60 7.30
CA GLN A 161 -14.15 22.30 8.46
C GLN A 161 -15.64 21.98 8.72
N LEU A 162 -16.44 21.87 7.66
CA LEU A 162 -17.85 21.50 7.75
C LEU A 162 -18.04 20.11 8.37
N TYR A 163 -17.22 19.14 7.96
CA TYR A 163 -17.31 17.77 8.45
C TYR A 163 -16.55 17.50 9.76
N PHE A 164 -15.70 18.42 10.22
CA PHE A 164 -14.83 18.22 11.36
C PHE A 164 -15.57 17.77 12.63
N THR A 165 -16.68 18.44 12.97
CA THR A 165 -17.47 18.07 14.17
C THR A 165 -18.03 16.66 14.07
N LEU A 166 -18.54 16.27 12.91
CA LEU A 166 -19.05 14.92 12.67
C LEU A 166 -17.94 13.87 12.76
N PHE A 167 -16.76 14.19 12.24
CA PHE A 167 -15.59 13.36 12.32
C PHE A 167 -15.15 13.13 13.78
N VAL A 168 -15.08 14.17 14.60
CA VAL A 168 -14.76 14.06 16.02
C VAL A 168 -15.77 13.21 16.77
N LEU A 169 -17.07 13.39 16.51
CA LEU A 169 -18.12 12.55 17.09
C LEU A 169 -18.00 11.09 16.67
N HIS A 170 -17.65 10.85 15.40
CA HIS A 170 -17.40 9.50 14.91
C HIS A 170 -16.21 8.85 15.63
N LEU A 171 -15.08 9.55 15.76
CA LEU A 171 -13.92 9.05 16.50
C LEU A 171 -14.24 8.73 17.95
N PHE A 172 -14.97 9.63 18.62
CA PHE A 172 -15.39 9.43 20.02
C PHE A 172 -16.28 8.18 20.16
N SER A 173 -17.27 8.02 19.28
CA SER A 173 -18.16 6.85 19.27
C SER A 173 -17.38 5.56 19.00
N THR A 174 -16.45 5.59 18.07
CA THR A 174 -15.61 4.46 17.70
C THR A 174 -14.70 4.06 18.86
N ASN A 175 -14.06 5.02 19.52
CA ASN A 175 -13.17 4.79 20.67
C ASN A 175 -13.89 4.16 21.86
N LYS A 176 -15.13 4.59 22.15
CA LYS A 176 -15.94 4.03 23.24
C LYS A 176 -16.57 2.69 22.92
N LYS A 177 -16.43 2.20 21.69
CA LYS A 177 -17.16 1.03 21.16
C LYS A 177 -18.70 1.17 21.31
N ASP A 178 -19.17 2.37 21.62
CA ASP A 178 -20.58 2.72 21.65
C ASP A 178 -21.04 2.92 20.20
N ARG A 179 -21.68 1.91 19.63
CA ARG A 179 -22.28 1.99 18.28
C ARG A 179 -23.53 2.86 18.31
N VAL A 180 -23.38 4.14 18.64
CA VAL A 180 -24.47 5.12 18.60
C VAL A 180 -24.99 5.29 17.16
N TYR A 181 -24.10 5.12 16.19
CA TYR A 181 -24.45 5.09 14.77
C TYR A 181 -24.12 3.71 14.21
N LYS A 182 -25.17 2.91 13.93
CA LYS A 182 -24.99 1.79 13.00
C LYS A 182 -24.51 2.42 11.69
N GLN A 183 -23.35 2.03 11.21
CA GLN A 183 -22.92 2.38 9.87
C GLN A 183 -24.09 2.09 8.94
N ALA A 184 -24.72 3.13 8.41
CA ALA A 184 -25.67 2.97 7.34
C ALA A 184 -24.86 2.30 6.22
N LYS A 185 -25.19 1.06 5.90
CA LYS A 185 -24.67 0.42 4.70
C LYS A 185 -25.19 1.27 3.56
N PHE A 186 -24.35 2.15 3.05
CA PHE A 186 -24.57 2.71 1.73
C PHE A 186 -24.53 1.52 0.77
N LYS A 187 -25.70 0.98 0.45
CA LYS A 187 -25.81 0.12 -0.71
C LYS A 187 -25.63 1.05 -1.89
N SER A 188 -24.55 0.91 -2.61
CA SER A 188 -24.47 1.37 -3.99
C SER A 188 -25.50 0.55 -4.78
N ASP A 189 -26.59 1.17 -5.15
CA ASP A 189 -27.49 0.65 -6.20
C ASP A 189 -26.78 0.73 -7.56
#